data_daf9c6ac61613000b96d1f5f7b2133a2
#
_entry.id   daf9c6ac61613000b96d1f5f7b2133a2
#
_cell.length_a   1.000
_cell.length_b   1.000
_cell.length_c   1.000
_cell.angle_alpha   90.00
_cell.angle_beta   90.00
_cell.angle_gamma   90.00
#
_symmetry.space_group_name_H-M   'P 1'
#
loop_
_entity.id
_entity.type
_entity.pdbx_description
1 polymer ?
#
loop_
_entity_poly.entity_id
_entity_poly.type
_entity_poly.pdbx_seq_one_letter_code
_entity_poly.pdbx_strand_id
1 'polypeptide(L)'
;MRNRRLEKKLQNVLDSGNKVWIIGDIHGYKETLESLIDNLNLGLEDIAICLGDMVDRGPDSVGVVNLFMYEDNLYSLKGNHEEMLLMDWLKTDGFGNYSETGFWSSIKSLSREEMQRIRKFISLLPTEIILDKFRLVHAGYCDMPYMASLDQQTDNERLWSRDIFTVNYPFDLERTVIVGHTIIQNYGIFDDHKVWISKKLLEDGRPSAIGIDTGVYLHRDANPRITAFELGSGKIVSQKRIESIM
;
A
#
# COMPACT_ATOMS: atom_id res chain seq x y z
N MET A 1 -4.10 11.79 -6.85
CA MET A 1 -4.33 12.99 -5.97
C MET A 1 -3.33 12.98 -4.82
N ARG A 2 -2.67 14.11 -4.49
CA ARG A 2 -1.69 14.23 -3.37
C ARG A 2 -2.35 14.80 -2.12
N ASN A 3 -1.85 14.41 -0.94
CA ASN A 3 -2.25 14.98 0.36
C ASN A 3 -1.04 15.68 1.01
N ARG A 4 -0.84 16.97 0.69
CA ARG A 4 0.30 17.76 1.19
C ARG A 4 0.33 17.93 2.72
N ARG A 5 -0.84 17.84 3.39
CA ARG A 5 -0.90 17.89 4.86
C ARG A 5 -0.32 16.61 5.46
N LEU A 6 -0.65 15.47 4.88
CA LEU A 6 -0.11 14.17 5.29
C LEU A 6 1.40 14.09 4.96
N GLU A 7 1.82 14.55 3.79
CA GLU A 7 3.26 14.63 3.43
C GLU A 7 4.04 15.40 4.50
N LYS A 8 3.56 16.58 4.87
CA LYS A 8 4.21 17.40 5.91
C LYS A 8 4.20 16.71 7.28
N LYS A 9 3.10 16.03 7.65
CA LYS A 9 3.03 15.26 8.91
C LYS A 9 4.08 14.16 8.92
N LEU A 10 4.16 13.34 7.87
CA LEU A 10 5.12 12.24 7.77
C LEU A 10 6.57 12.73 7.77
N GLN A 11 6.87 13.82 7.04
CA GLN A 11 8.21 14.42 7.04
C GLN A 11 8.60 14.90 8.43
N ASN A 12 7.72 15.59 9.16
CA ASN A 12 7.97 16.03 10.52
C ASN A 12 8.24 14.86 11.50
N VAL A 13 7.53 13.72 11.32
CA VAL A 13 7.77 12.51 12.12
C VAL A 13 9.18 12.00 11.89
N LEU A 14 9.62 11.90 10.64
CA LEU A 14 10.99 11.49 10.28
C LEU A 14 12.04 12.47 10.81
N ASP A 15 11.82 13.78 10.65
CA ASP A 15 12.75 14.82 11.08
C ASP A 15 12.91 14.85 12.61
N SER A 16 11.88 14.42 13.34
CA SER A 16 11.90 14.29 14.80
C SER A 16 12.54 12.98 15.29
N GLY A 17 13.00 12.11 14.38
CA GLY A 17 13.61 10.82 14.71
C GLY A 17 12.62 9.71 15.08
N ASN A 18 11.33 9.95 14.89
CA ASN A 18 10.28 8.93 15.04
C ASN A 18 10.16 8.08 13.78
N LYS A 19 9.47 6.95 13.87
CA LYS A 19 9.42 5.96 12.78
C LYS A 19 8.23 6.20 11.87
N VAL A 20 8.49 6.06 10.57
CA VAL A 20 7.46 5.93 9.54
C VAL A 20 7.62 4.55 8.90
N TRP A 21 6.64 3.70 9.13
CA TRP A 21 6.55 2.36 8.56
C TRP A 21 5.70 2.35 7.31
N ILE A 22 6.18 1.72 6.25
CA ILE A 22 5.45 1.51 5.01
C ILE A 22 4.98 0.07 4.96
N ILE A 23 3.68 -0.16 4.84
CA ILE A 23 3.05 -1.48 4.78
C ILE A 23 2.67 -1.77 3.33
N GLY A 24 2.99 -2.98 2.85
CA GLY A 24 2.55 -3.48 1.54
C GLY A 24 1.06 -3.84 1.50
N ASP A 25 0.66 -4.51 0.43
CA ASP A 25 -0.72 -4.90 0.16
C ASP A 25 -1.29 -5.82 1.25
N ILE A 26 -2.53 -5.55 1.68
CA ILE A 26 -3.17 -6.20 2.85
C ILE A 26 -4.30 -7.12 2.42
N HIS A 27 -5.09 -6.71 1.43
CA HIS A 27 -6.15 -7.52 0.83
C HIS A 27 -7.11 -8.18 1.84
N GLY A 28 -7.63 -7.43 2.81
CA GLY A 28 -8.63 -7.95 3.76
C GLY A 28 -8.11 -8.95 4.78
N TYR A 29 -6.81 -9.16 4.91
CA TYR A 29 -6.21 -10.05 5.93
C TYR A 29 -5.99 -9.31 7.25
N LYS A 30 -7.10 -8.94 7.90
CA LYS A 30 -7.12 -8.12 9.11
C LYS A 30 -6.29 -8.69 10.25
N GLU A 31 -6.49 -9.97 10.61
CA GLU A 31 -5.74 -10.61 11.72
C GLU A 31 -4.24 -10.60 11.47
N THR A 32 -3.82 -10.80 10.22
CA THR A 32 -2.40 -10.73 9.83
C THR A 32 -1.87 -9.31 9.98
N LEU A 33 -2.67 -8.30 9.59
CA LEU A 33 -2.30 -6.90 9.74
C LEU A 33 -2.18 -6.50 11.21
N GLU A 34 -3.15 -6.85 12.05
CA GLU A 34 -3.13 -6.56 13.49
C GLU A 34 -1.88 -7.16 14.15
N SER A 35 -1.58 -8.41 13.86
CA SER A 35 -0.35 -9.06 14.35
C SER A 35 0.93 -8.39 13.83
N LEU A 36 0.93 -7.90 12.58
CA LEU A 36 2.06 -7.12 12.07
C LEU A 36 2.20 -5.82 12.88
N ILE A 37 1.12 -5.04 13.07
CA ILE A 37 1.12 -3.77 13.81
C ILE A 37 1.65 -3.98 15.23
N ASP A 38 1.22 -5.02 15.91
CA ASP A 38 1.72 -5.39 17.25
C ASP A 38 3.24 -5.61 17.23
N ASN A 39 3.75 -6.31 16.20
CA ASN A 39 5.18 -6.58 16.04
C ASN A 39 6.00 -5.33 15.69
N LEU A 40 5.39 -4.30 15.09
CA LEU A 40 6.06 -3.02 14.83
C LEU A 40 6.37 -2.26 16.14
N ASN A 41 5.60 -2.51 17.19
CA ASN A 41 5.71 -1.84 18.49
C ASN A 41 5.80 -0.31 18.31
N LEU A 42 4.73 0.26 17.71
CA LEU A 42 4.66 1.68 17.39
C LEU A 42 4.69 2.53 18.65
N GLY A 43 5.59 3.52 18.71
CA GLY A 43 5.57 4.57 19.70
C GLY A 43 4.41 5.56 19.46
N LEU A 44 4.17 6.45 20.43
CA LEU A 44 3.05 7.40 20.36
C LEU A 44 3.08 8.32 19.13
N GLU A 45 4.28 8.66 18.65
CA GLU A 45 4.47 9.56 17.51
C GLU A 45 4.83 8.79 16.22
N ASP A 46 4.98 7.45 16.29
CA ASP A 46 5.27 6.64 15.12
C ASP A 46 4.03 6.51 14.23
N ILE A 47 4.23 6.41 12.93
CA ILE A 47 3.15 6.29 11.95
C ILE A 47 3.39 5.07 11.05
N ALA A 48 2.31 4.38 10.71
CA ALA A 48 2.32 3.37 9.66
C ALA A 48 1.41 3.80 8.49
N ILE A 49 1.88 3.61 7.25
CA ILE A 49 1.14 3.93 6.03
C ILE A 49 1.13 2.74 5.08
N CYS A 50 -0.06 2.29 4.68
CA CYS A 50 -0.24 1.26 3.66
C CYS A 50 -0.10 1.87 2.25
N LEU A 51 0.50 1.14 1.33
CA LEU A 51 0.63 1.56 -0.07
C LEU A 51 -0.65 1.37 -0.90
N GLY A 52 -1.77 0.94 -0.30
CA GLY A 52 -3.04 0.64 -0.95
C GLY A 52 -3.35 -0.85 -0.93
N ASP A 53 -4.40 -1.25 -1.65
CA ASP A 53 -4.92 -2.61 -1.69
C ASP A 53 -5.24 -3.17 -0.29
N MET A 54 -6.01 -2.40 0.46
CA MET A 54 -6.57 -2.82 1.76
C MET A 54 -7.68 -3.86 1.57
N VAL A 55 -8.40 -3.78 0.44
CA VAL A 55 -9.63 -4.54 0.18
C VAL A 55 -9.41 -5.72 -0.77
N ASP A 56 -10.45 -6.56 -0.87
CA ASP A 56 -10.54 -7.75 -1.72
C ASP A 56 -9.67 -8.95 -1.28
N ARG A 57 -10.00 -10.13 -1.82
CA ARG A 57 -9.29 -11.42 -1.67
C ARG A 57 -9.39 -12.06 -0.29
N GLY A 58 -9.08 -11.33 0.77
CA GLY A 58 -9.09 -11.83 2.15
C GLY A 58 -10.47 -11.74 2.82
N PRO A 59 -10.59 -12.27 4.04
CA PRO A 59 -11.89 -12.50 4.68
C PRO A 59 -12.54 -11.23 5.26
N ASP A 60 -11.77 -10.18 5.60
CA ASP A 60 -12.29 -9.01 6.34
C ASP A 60 -11.77 -7.68 5.79
N SER A 61 -12.18 -7.33 4.56
CA SER A 61 -11.85 -6.03 3.96
C SER A 61 -12.42 -4.85 4.74
N VAL A 62 -13.62 -5.00 5.30
CA VAL A 62 -14.28 -3.94 6.08
C VAL A 62 -13.52 -3.67 7.38
N GLY A 63 -13.10 -4.72 8.07
CA GLY A 63 -12.31 -4.60 9.29
C GLY A 63 -10.97 -3.91 9.03
N VAL A 64 -10.29 -4.23 7.91
CA VAL A 64 -9.05 -3.53 7.52
C VAL A 64 -9.31 -2.05 7.27
N VAL A 65 -10.32 -1.69 6.46
CA VAL A 65 -10.64 -0.28 6.18
C VAL A 65 -10.98 0.47 7.47
N ASN A 66 -11.72 -0.15 8.39
CA ASN A 66 -12.07 0.47 9.67
C ASN A 66 -10.83 0.77 10.53
N LEU A 67 -9.80 -0.09 10.54
CA LEU A 67 -8.55 0.21 11.24
C LEU A 67 -7.95 1.53 10.72
N PHE A 68 -7.81 1.69 9.41
CA PHE A 68 -7.27 2.92 8.81
C PHE A 68 -8.20 4.14 8.91
N MET A 69 -9.49 3.95 9.14
CA MET A 69 -10.45 5.03 9.35
C MET A 69 -10.43 5.60 10.77
N TYR A 70 -10.11 4.78 11.77
CA TYR A 70 -10.33 5.13 13.17
C TYR A 70 -9.05 5.20 14.01
N GLU A 71 -7.93 4.63 13.54
CA GLU A 71 -6.64 4.73 14.23
C GLU A 71 -5.87 5.96 13.74
N ASP A 72 -5.49 6.84 14.69
CA ASP A 72 -4.89 8.16 14.39
C ASP A 72 -3.47 8.08 13.78
N ASN A 73 -2.79 6.94 13.93
CA ASN A 73 -1.43 6.72 13.46
C ASN A 73 -1.35 5.76 12.25
N LEU A 74 -2.50 5.33 11.71
CA LEU A 74 -2.58 4.51 10.51
C LEU A 74 -3.10 5.33 9.32
N TYR A 75 -2.40 5.28 8.19
CA TYR A 75 -2.75 5.95 6.94
C TYR A 75 -2.67 4.99 5.77
N SER A 76 -3.31 5.34 4.66
CA SER A 76 -3.22 4.55 3.42
C SER A 76 -3.13 5.44 2.20
N LEU A 77 -2.44 4.95 1.17
CA LEU A 77 -2.65 5.35 -0.20
C LEU A 77 -3.87 4.61 -0.77
N LYS A 78 -4.35 5.07 -1.92
CA LYS A 78 -5.29 4.34 -2.75
C LYS A 78 -4.54 3.31 -3.59
N GLY A 79 -4.95 2.04 -3.56
CA GLY A 79 -4.54 1.02 -4.50
C GLY A 79 -5.53 0.86 -5.67
N ASN A 80 -5.21 -0.02 -6.61
CA ASN A 80 -6.10 -0.29 -7.74
C ASN A 80 -7.37 -1.04 -7.30
N HIS A 81 -7.34 -1.82 -6.24
CA HIS A 81 -8.53 -2.49 -5.69
C HIS A 81 -9.52 -1.49 -5.07
N GLU A 82 -9.04 -0.45 -4.38
CA GLU A 82 -9.89 0.65 -3.93
C GLU A 82 -10.52 1.41 -5.10
N GLU A 83 -9.76 1.66 -6.18
CA GLU A 83 -10.29 2.33 -7.37
C GLU A 83 -11.34 1.47 -8.08
N MET A 84 -11.11 0.17 -8.24
CA MET A 84 -12.09 -0.77 -8.79
C MET A 84 -13.38 -0.77 -7.97
N LEU A 85 -13.27 -0.80 -6.64
CA LEU A 85 -14.42 -0.75 -5.73
C LEU A 85 -15.23 0.53 -5.89
N LEU A 86 -14.56 1.70 -6.01
CA LEU A 86 -15.24 2.98 -6.27
C LEU A 86 -15.96 3.00 -7.62
N MET A 87 -15.34 2.44 -8.67
CA MET A 87 -15.94 2.34 -10.00
C MET A 87 -17.16 1.42 -10.02
N ASP A 88 -17.12 0.30 -9.31
CA ASP A 88 -18.27 -0.59 -9.17
C ASP A 88 -19.41 0.08 -8.41
N TRP A 89 -19.10 0.83 -7.36
CA TRP A 89 -20.11 1.61 -6.63
C TRP A 89 -20.83 2.64 -7.50
N LEU A 90 -20.09 3.29 -8.41
CA LEU A 90 -20.66 4.26 -9.34
C LEU A 90 -21.59 3.62 -10.36
N LYS A 91 -21.27 2.41 -10.84
CA LYS A 91 -22.07 1.68 -11.85
C LYS A 91 -23.38 1.11 -11.30
N THR A 92 -23.46 0.87 -10.01
CA THR A 92 -24.49 0.04 -9.39
C THR A 92 -25.37 0.79 -8.41
N ASP A 93 -25.28 2.12 -8.33
CA ASP A 93 -25.98 2.98 -7.34
C ASP A 93 -25.84 2.47 -5.88
N GLY A 94 -24.72 1.79 -5.59
CA GLY A 94 -24.43 1.23 -4.27
C GLY A 94 -25.02 -0.15 -3.99
N PHE A 95 -25.64 -0.79 -5.00
CA PHE A 95 -26.25 -2.13 -4.88
C PHE A 95 -25.80 -3.05 -6.02
N GLY A 96 -24.49 -3.13 -6.27
CA GLY A 96 -23.95 -3.91 -7.37
C GLY A 96 -24.36 -5.37 -7.41
N ASN A 97 -24.22 -5.99 -8.58
CA ASN A 97 -24.23 -7.45 -8.70
C ASN A 97 -23.00 -7.98 -7.95
N TYR A 98 -23.20 -8.30 -6.68
CA TYR A 98 -22.18 -8.77 -5.76
C TYR A 98 -21.53 -10.04 -6.30
N SER A 99 -20.27 -9.99 -6.66
CA SER A 99 -19.49 -11.21 -6.71
C SER A 99 -19.43 -11.78 -5.29
N GLU A 100 -19.57 -13.07 -5.11
CA GLU A 100 -19.53 -13.70 -3.79
C GLU A 100 -18.13 -13.61 -3.13
N THR A 101 -17.19 -12.95 -3.78
CA THR A 101 -15.78 -12.82 -3.40
C THR A 101 -15.39 -11.36 -3.21
N GLY A 102 -14.38 -11.12 -2.39
CA GLY A 102 -13.79 -9.82 -2.17
C GLY A 102 -14.56 -8.92 -1.19
N PHE A 103 -14.42 -7.60 -1.34
CA PHE A 103 -15.03 -6.60 -0.47
C PHE A 103 -16.54 -6.80 -0.30
N TRP A 104 -17.23 -7.11 -1.39
CA TRP A 104 -18.68 -7.28 -1.40
C TRP A 104 -19.18 -8.42 -0.51
N SER A 105 -18.38 -9.47 -0.26
CA SER A 105 -18.74 -10.52 0.70
C SER A 105 -18.75 -10.02 2.14
N SER A 106 -17.89 -9.06 2.46
CA SER A 106 -17.74 -8.48 3.80
C SER A 106 -18.83 -7.47 4.16
N ILE A 107 -19.52 -6.87 3.16
CA ILE A 107 -20.47 -5.76 3.42
C ILE A 107 -21.91 -6.19 3.64
N LYS A 108 -22.22 -7.48 3.53
CA LYS A 108 -23.62 -7.98 3.66
C LYS A 108 -24.35 -7.56 4.95
N SER A 109 -23.58 -7.20 5.99
CA SER A 109 -24.09 -6.78 7.30
C SER A 109 -24.03 -5.27 7.54
N LEU A 110 -23.45 -4.47 6.61
CA LEU A 110 -23.28 -3.05 6.80
C LEU A 110 -24.57 -2.27 6.53
N SER A 111 -24.81 -1.26 7.36
CA SER A 111 -25.82 -0.25 7.10
C SER A 111 -25.43 0.62 5.89
N ARG A 112 -26.42 1.30 5.30
CA ARG A 112 -26.20 2.24 4.21
C ARG A 112 -25.26 3.39 4.62
N GLU A 113 -25.34 3.82 5.86
CA GLU A 113 -24.50 4.91 6.40
C GLU A 113 -23.06 4.47 6.55
N GLU A 114 -22.78 3.26 7.01
CA GLU A 114 -21.44 2.68 7.08
C GLU A 114 -20.81 2.55 5.71
N MET A 115 -21.55 2.03 4.73
CA MET A 115 -21.10 1.96 3.35
C MET A 115 -20.74 3.34 2.78
N GLN A 116 -21.53 4.37 3.06
CA GLN A 116 -21.24 5.74 2.62
C GLN A 116 -19.99 6.30 3.28
N ARG A 117 -19.76 6.00 4.56
CA ARG A 117 -18.53 6.42 5.28
C ARG A 117 -17.29 5.77 4.67
N ILE A 118 -17.32 4.46 4.44
CA ILE A 118 -16.24 3.72 3.79
C ILE A 118 -15.96 4.29 2.39
N ARG A 119 -17.00 4.47 1.58
CA ARG A 119 -16.86 5.06 0.23
C ARG A 119 -16.21 6.44 0.28
N LYS A 120 -16.67 7.30 1.19
CA LYS A 120 -16.09 8.64 1.37
C LYS A 120 -14.62 8.57 1.76
N PHE A 121 -14.28 7.70 2.72
CA PHE A 121 -12.90 7.50 3.14
C PHE A 121 -12.00 7.08 1.97
N ILE A 122 -12.37 5.99 1.27
CA ILE A 122 -11.61 5.47 0.12
C ILE A 122 -11.47 6.52 -0.99
N SER A 123 -12.53 7.30 -1.27
CA SER A 123 -12.48 8.33 -2.30
C SER A 123 -11.48 9.46 -2.02
N LEU A 124 -11.16 9.69 -0.75
CA LEU A 124 -10.24 10.75 -0.29
C LEU A 124 -8.79 10.28 -0.16
N LEU A 125 -8.51 8.99 -0.32
CA LEU A 125 -7.15 8.45 -0.23
C LEU A 125 -6.25 9.07 -1.30
N PRO A 126 -5.03 9.51 -0.95
CA PRO A 126 -4.07 9.98 -1.94
C PRO A 126 -3.54 8.82 -2.77
N THR A 127 -3.14 9.09 -4.00
CA THR A 127 -2.50 8.11 -4.90
C THR A 127 -0.97 8.18 -4.83
N GLU A 128 -0.44 9.20 -4.16
CA GLU A 128 0.99 9.46 -4.05
C GLU A 128 1.30 10.30 -2.81
N ILE A 129 2.43 10.04 -2.17
CA ILE A 129 3.05 10.82 -1.10
C ILE A 129 4.49 11.12 -1.48
N ILE A 130 4.90 12.39 -1.37
CA ILE A 130 6.26 12.82 -1.66
C ILE A 130 6.91 13.38 -0.39
N LEU A 131 8.00 12.75 0.02
CA LEU A 131 8.87 13.15 1.13
C LEU A 131 10.23 13.57 0.59
N ASP A 132 11.11 14.10 1.42
CA ASP A 132 12.42 14.60 0.97
C ASP A 132 13.26 13.53 0.27
N LYS A 133 13.29 12.30 0.84
CA LYS A 133 14.11 11.20 0.34
C LYS A 133 13.30 10.05 -0.28
N PHE A 134 11.98 10.09 -0.19
CA PHE A 134 11.11 8.98 -0.59
C PHE A 134 9.91 9.46 -1.38
N ARG A 135 9.45 8.61 -2.29
CA ARG A 135 8.21 8.76 -3.01
C ARG A 135 7.41 7.46 -2.84
N LEU A 136 6.22 7.56 -2.27
CA LEU A 136 5.35 6.42 -1.99
C LEU A 136 4.24 6.42 -3.02
N VAL A 137 4.03 5.31 -3.69
CA VAL A 137 3.01 5.14 -4.71
C VAL A 137 2.58 3.67 -4.74
N HIS A 138 1.32 3.38 -5.08
CA HIS A 138 0.83 2.00 -5.04
C HIS A 138 1.59 1.08 -5.99
N ALA A 139 1.55 1.35 -7.31
CA ALA A 139 2.15 0.47 -8.32
C ALA A 139 3.46 1.00 -8.91
N GLY A 140 3.52 2.28 -9.21
CA GLY A 140 4.71 2.89 -9.82
C GLY A 140 4.38 3.96 -10.84
N TYR A 141 5.23 4.08 -11.84
CA TYR A 141 5.15 5.03 -12.95
C TYR A 141 5.36 4.32 -14.26
N CYS A 142 4.69 4.77 -15.31
CA CYS A 142 4.91 4.25 -16.66
C CYS A 142 6.16 4.85 -17.29
N ASP A 143 6.88 4.02 -18.03
CA ASP A 143 7.99 4.43 -18.90
C ASP A 143 7.41 5.13 -20.14
N MET A 144 7.21 6.43 -20.04
CA MET A 144 6.65 7.24 -21.11
C MET A 144 7.70 8.23 -21.62
N PRO A 145 8.32 7.99 -22.78
CA PRO A 145 9.43 8.80 -23.29
C PRO A 145 9.05 10.26 -23.61
N TYR A 146 7.77 10.58 -23.59
CA TYR A 146 7.26 11.92 -23.92
C TYR A 146 6.76 12.72 -22.67
N MET A 147 6.80 12.13 -21.47
CA MET A 147 6.40 12.83 -20.26
C MET A 147 7.58 13.59 -19.64
N ALA A 148 7.40 14.90 -19.46
CA ALA A 148 8.44 15.78 -18.91
C ALA A 148 8.69 15.57 -17.40
N SER A 149 7.73 15.01 -16.65
CA SER A 149 7.87 14.76 -15.21
C SER A 149 6.91 13.68 -14.70
N LEU A 150 7.25 13.04 -13.57
CA LEU A 150 6.38 12.08 -12.87
C LEU A 150 5.05 12.71 -12.41
N ASP A 151 5.05 14.01 -12.15
CA ASP A 151 3.86 14.74 -11.69
C ASP A 151 2.78 14.84 -12.77
N GLN A 152 3.13 14.65 -14.06
CA GLN A 152 2.19 14.64 -15.19
C GLN A 152 1.51 13.29 -15.40
N GLN A 153 1.98 12.23 -14.78
CA GLN A 153 1.34 10.92 -14.85
C GLN A 153 0.00 10.93 -14.11
N THR A 154 -0.97 10.22 -14.66
CA THR A 154 -2.32 10.14 -14.10
C THR A 154 -2.38 9.17 -12.92
N ASP A 155 -3.51 9.17 -12.20
CA ASP A 155 -3.72 8.20 -11.15
C ASP A 155 -3.77 6.76 -11.70
N ASN A 156 -4.17 6.57 -12.98
CA ASN A 156 -4.18 5.25 -13.60
C ASN A 156 -2.77 4.65 -13.72
N GLU A 157 -1.76 5.41 -14.15
CA GLU A 157 -0.38 4.92 -14.20
C GLU A 157 0.12 4.57 -12.79
N ARG A 158 -0.15 5.44 -11.80
CA ARG A 158 0.25 5.22 -10.40
C ARG A 158 -0.35 3.97 -9.78
N LEU A 159 -1.52 3.56 -10.24
CA LEU A 159 -2.28 2.42 -9.69
C LEU A 159 -2.00 1.09 -10.39
N TRP A 160 -1.44 1.09 -11.62
CA TRP A 160 -1.37 -0.12 -12.44
C TRP A 160 0.00 -0.43 -13.03
N SER A 161 0.92 0.54 -13.11
CA SER A 161 2.22 0.35 -13.76
C SER A 161 3.10 -0.67 -13.05
N ARG A 162 3.87 -1.41 -13.85
CA ARG A 162 4.90 -2.35 -13.37
C ARG A 162 6.28 -2.03 -13.94
N ASP A 163 6.42 -0.92 -14.66
CA ASP A 163 7.64 -0.59 -15.40
C ASP A 163 8.82 -0.35 -14.46
N ILE A 164 8.55 0.06 -13.20
CA ILE A 164 9.59 0.27 -12.19
C ILE A 164 10.46 -0.97 -11.93
N PHE A 165 9.95 -2.15 -12.19
CA PHE A 165 10.67 -3.42 -12.03
C PHE A 165 11.53 -3.79 -13.23
N THR A 166 11.28 -3.19 -14.40
CA THR A 166 11.89 -3.58 -15.68
C THR A 166 12.82 -2.52 -16.28
N VAL A 167 12.55 -1.22 -16.01
CA VAL A 167 13.39 -0.13 -16.50
C VAL A 167 14.81 -0.20 -15.94
N ASN A 168 15.74 0.38 -16.70
CA ASN A 168 17.15 0.31 -16.36
C ASN A 168 17.72 1.67 -15.90
N TYR A 169 16.85 2.57 -15.46
CA TYR A 169 17.17 3.91 -14.92
C TYR A 169 16.23 4.27 -13.76
N PRO A 170 16.59 5.21 -12.88
CA PRO A 170 15.70 5.72 -11.84
C PRO A 170 14.54 6.53 -12.43
N PHE A 171 13.30 6.32 -11.96
CA PHE A 171 12.18 7.21 -12.28
C PHE A 171 12.28 8.56 -11.58
N ASP A 172 12.66 8.57 -10.31
CA ASP A 172 12.98 9.78 -9.55
C ASP A 172 14.49 9.81 -9.28
N LEU A 173 15.17 10.90 -9.63
CA LEU A 173 16.62 11.01 -9.48
C LEU A 173 17.06 11.41 -8.05
N GLU A 174 16.11 11.87 -7.24
CA GLU A 174 16.38 12.37 -5.88
C GLU A 174 15.80 11.44 -4.80
N ARG A 175 14.77 10.64 -5.13
CA ARG A 175 13.96 9.90 -4.15
C ARG A 175 13.92 8.42 -4.48
N THR A 176 14.06 7.60 -3.44
CA THR A 176 13.72 6.17 -3.55
C THR A 176 12.21 6.04 -3.71
N VAL A 177 11.74 5.40 -4.76
CA VAL A 177 10.32 5.09 -4.99
C VAL A 177 9.97 3.78 -4.29
N ILE A 178 8.98 3.80 -3.39
CA ILE A 178 8.51 2.60 -2.68
C ILE A 178 7.14 2.21 -3.20
N VAL A 179 6.99 0.93 -3.60
CA VAL A 179 5.81 0.38 -4.27
C VAL A 179 5.30 -0.92 -3.64
N GLY A 180 3.99 -1.16 -3.76
CA GLY A 180 3.29 -2.43 -3.54
C GLY A 180 2.92 -3.13 -4.85
N HIS A 181 1.65 -3.56 -4.98
CA HIS A 181 0.97 -4.01 -6.21
C HIS A 181 1.58 -5.23 -6.92
N THR A 182 2.88 -5.28 -7.05
CA THR A 182 3.59 -6.33 -7.77
C THR A 182 4.31 -7.24 -6.80
N ILE A 183 3.80 -8.48 -6.69
CA ILE A 183 4.32 -9.47 -5.74
C ILE A 183 5.79 -9.80 -6.02
N ILE A 184 6.62 -9.64 -5.00
CA ILE A 184 8.08 -9.84 -5.12
C ILE A 184 8.49 -11.29 -5.34
N GLN A 185 7.61 -12.25 -5.05
CA GLN A 185 7.82 -13.66 -5.37
C GLN A 185 8.00 -13.92 -6.87
N ASN A 186 7.43 -13.06 -7.73
CA ASN A 186 7.67 -13.09 -9.17
C ASN A 186 9.15 -12.86 -9.54
N TYR A 187 9.93 -12.30 -8.62
CA TYR A 187 11.37 -12.05 -8.74
C TYR A 187 12.20 -13.02 -7.90
N GLY A 188 11.60 -14.13 -7.43
CA GLY A 188 12.29 -15.18 -6.67
C GLY A 188 12.58 -14.81 -5.21
N ILE A 189 11.88 -13.82 -4.64
CA ILE A 189 12.10 -13.38 -3.26
C ILE A 189 11.03 -13.97 -2.34
N PHE A 190 11.41 -15.03 -1.61
CA PHE A 190 10.53 -15.76 -0.67
C PHE A 190 10.95 -15.59 0.79
N ASP A 191 12.09 -14.97 1.07
CA ASP A 191 12.65 -14.76 2.41
C ASP A 191 11.81 -13.73 3.20
N ASP A 192 11.49 -14.04 4.47
CA ASP A 192 10.68 -13.20 5.35
C ASP A 192 11.32 -11.83 5.66
N HIS A 193 12.64 -11.73 5.52
CA HIS A 193 13.41 -10.54 5.85
C HIS A 193 13.87 -9.77 4.62
N LYS A 194 13.32 -10.07 3.44
CA LYS A 194 13.69 -9.43 2.18
C LYS A 194 12.52 -8.80 1.47
N VAL A 195 12.81 -7.71 0.81
CA VAL A 195 11.96 -6.99 -0.14
C VAL A 195 12.69 -6.92 -1.48
N TRP A 196 11.96 -6.56 -2.55
CA TRP A 196 12.64 -6.29 -3.81
C TRP A 196 13.36 -4.94 -3.74
N ILE A 197 14.63 -4.92 -4.13
CA ILE A 197 15.46 -3.71 -4.15
C ILE A 197 16.01 -3.54 -5.56
N SER A 198 15.78 -2.38 -6.16
CA SER A 198 16.36 -2.02 -7.46
C SER A 198 17.88 -2.06 -7.42
N LYS A 199 18.48 -2.64 -8.47
CA LYS A 199 19.93 -2.58 -8.69
C LYS A 199 20.41 -1.21 -9.16
N LYS A 200 19.50 -0.31 -9.54
CA LYS A 200 19.81 1.07 -9.91
C LYS A 200 19.88 1.91 -8.65
N LEU A 201 20.92 2.68 -8.55
CA LEU A 201 21.18 3.54 -7.40
C LEU A 201 20.96 5.01 -7.78
N LEU A 202 20.55 5.79 -6.82
CA LEU A 202 20.57 7.25 -6.86
C LEU A 202 22.01 7.75 -6.68
N GLU A 203 22.23 9.03 -6.90
CA GLU A 203 23.56 9.64 -6.78
C GLU A 203 24.15 9.49 -5.37
N ASP A 204 23.31 9.47 -4.33
CA ASP A 204 23.71 9.28 -2.93
C ASP A 204 23.85 7.80 -2.50
N GLY A 205 23.75 6.86 -3.43
CA GLY A 205 23.92 5.42 -3.19
C GLY A 205 22.67 4.70 -2.69
N ARG A 206 21.54 5.39 -2.46
CA ARG A 206 20.27 4.74 -2.13
C ARG A 206 19.72 3.97 -3.35
N PRO A 207 18.98 2.86 -3.15
CA PRO A 207 18.28 2.20 -4.25
C PRO A 207 17.24 3.16 -4.86
N SER A 208 17.11 3.14 -6.18
CA SER A 208 16.12 3.98 -6.88
C SER A 208 14.68 3.54 -6.62
N ALA A 209 14.46 2.26 -6.28
CA ALA A 209 13.15 1.74 -5.95
C ALA A 209 13.19 0.54 -5.01
N ILE A 210 12.10 0.34 -4.25
CA ILE A 210 11.88 -0.77 -3.33
C ILE A 210 10.44 -1.27 -3.53
N GLY A 211 10.25 -2.59 -3.75
CA GLY A 211 8.94 -3.24 -3.84
C GLY A 211 8.67 -4.08 -2.60
N ILE A 212 7.52 -3.88 -1.95
CA ILE A 212 7.20 -4.51 -0.66
C ILE A 212 5.90 -5.31 -0.64
N ASP A 213 5.23 -5.52 -1.78
CA ASP A 213 4.10 -6.46 -1.84
C ASP A 213 4.62 -7.89 -1.73
N THR A 214 4.30 -8.54 -0.64
CA THR A 214 4.76 -9.90 -0.30
C THR A 214 3.65 -10.95 -0.44
N GLY A 215 2.61 -10.62 -1.21
CA GLY A 215 1.62 -11.57 -1.70
C GLY A 215 0.85 -12.30 -0.59
N VAL A 216 0.28 -11.58 0.36
CA VAL A 216 -0.45 -12.16 1.50
C VAL A 216 -1.56 -13.13 1.07
N TYR A 217 -2.15 -12.95 -0.12
CA TYR A 217 -3.23 -13.78 -0.67
C TYR A 217 -2.75 -15.02 -1.44
N LEU A 218 -1.45 -15.18 -1.67
CA LEU A 218 -0.90 -16.30 -2.44
C LEU A 218 -1.10 -17.64 -1.74
N HIS A 219 -0.87 -18.74 -2.48
CA HIS A 219 -0.84 -20.08 -1.91
C HIS A 219 0.26 -20.21 -0.84
N ARG A 220 0.06 -21.12 0.14
CA ARG A 220 0.99 -21.32 1.28
C ARG A 220 2.45 -21.52 0.87
N ASP A 221 2.68 -22.24 -0.22
CA ASP A 221 4.03 -22.54 -0.73
C ASP A 221 4.80 -21.30 -1.20
N ALA A 222 4.09 -20.20 -1.48
CA ALA A 222 4.69 -18.93 -1.85
C ALA A 222 5.09 -18.05 -0.65
N ASN A 223 4.97 -18.58 0.57
CA ASN A 223 5.24 -17.84 1.81
C ASN A 223 4.47 -16.51 1.90
N PRO A 224 3.11 -16.56 1.88
CA PRO A 224 2.26 -15.38 1.90
C PRO A 224 2.40 -14.61 3.23
N ARG A 225 2.61 -13.32 3.14
CA ARG A 225 2.82 -12.45 4.30
C ARG A 225 2.48 -11.00 4.01
N ILE A 226 2.30 -10.19 5.04
CA ILE A 226 2.31 -8.73 4.97
C ILE A 226 3.66 -8.25 5.48
N THR A 227 4.27 -7.32 4.76
CA THR A 227 5.60 -6.78 5.12
C THR A 227 5.51 -5.28 5.34
N ALA A 228 6.22 -4.82 6.37
CA ALA A 228 6.47 -3.42 6.66
C ALA A 228 7.95 -3.08 6.51
N PHE A 229 8.22 -1.89 5.95
CA PHE A 229 9.55 -1.31 5.75
C PHE A 229 9.64 0.03 6.47
N GLU A 230 10.65 0.22 7.30
CA GLU A 230 10.86 1.47 8.05
C GLU A 230 11.77 2.43 7.28
N LEU A 231 11.31 3.66 7.05
CA LEU A 231 11.98 4.62 6.18
C LEU A 231 13.34 5.11 6.71
N GLY A 232 13.50 5.26 8.02
CA GLY A 232 14.71 5.80 8.61
C GLY A 232 15.87 4.81 8.64
N SER A 233 15.58 3.57 9.10
CA SER A 233 16.60 2.53 9.30
C SER A 233 16.70 1.50 8.19
N GLY A 234 15.68 1.39 7.34
CA GLY A 234 15.55 0.31 6.36
C GLY A 234 15.18 -1.04 6.98
N LYS A 235 14.72 -1.06 8.25
CA LYS A 235 14.31 -2.28 8.92
C LYS A 235 13.09 -2.89 8.23
N ILE A 236 13.09 -4.22 8.07
CA ILE A 236 12.00 -5.00 7.52
C ILE A 236 11.39 -5.83 8.63
N VAL A 237 10.06 -5.82 8.74
CA VAL A 237 9.27 -6.69 9.61
C VAL A 237 8.18 -7.32 8.76
N SER A 238 8.07 -8.65 8.83
CA SER A 238 7.04 -9.39 8.10
C SER A 238 6.22 -10.25 9.05
N GLN A 239 4.92 -10.33 8.77
CA GLN A 239 3.99 -11.23 9.45
C GLN A 239 3.44 -12.22 8.43
N LYS A 240 3.72 -13.51 8.63
CA LYS A 240 3.13 -14.58 7.82
C LYS A 240 1.61 -14.56 7.95
N ARG A 241 0.93 -14.86 6.84
CA ARG A 241 -0.53 -14.92 6.83
C ARG A 241 -1.03 -15.83 7.95
N ILE A 242 -1.89 -15.28 8.79
CA ILE A 242 -2.65 -16.03 9.78
C ILE A 242 -3.85 -16.64 9.04
N GLU A 243 -3.97 -17.96 9.13
CA GLU A 243 -5.10 -18.69 8.57
C GLU A 243 -6.22 -18.66 9.61
N SER A 244 -7.33 -18.00 9.30
CA SER A 244 -8.51 -18.07 10.16
C SER A 244 -8.98 -19.53 10.26
N ILE A 245 -9.11 -20.01 11.48
CA ILE A 245 -9.76 -21.31 11.72
C ILE A 245 -11.26 -21.10 11.44
N MET A 246 -11.72 -21.56 10.27
CA MET A 246 -13.15 -21.59 9.94
C MET A 246 -13.84 -22.73 10.71
#